data_f113410430c75a5d0a3854f59330e106
#
_entry.id   f113410430c75a5d0a3854f59330e106
#
_cell.length_a   1.000
_cell.length_b   1.000
_cell.length_c   1.000
_cell.angle_alpha   90.00
_cell.angle_beta   90.00
_cell.angle_gamma   90.00
#
_symmetry.space_group_name_H-M   'P 1'
#
loop_
_entity.id
_entity.type
_entity.pdbx_description
1 polymer ?
#
loop_
_entity_poly.entity_id
_entity_poly.type
_entity_poly.pdbx_seq_one_letter_code
_entity_poly.pdbx_strand_id
1 'polypeptide(L)'
;MKKTFYRRMHNLVAGPIRFFNRIKVYGEENVPESGGLIICANHIAAKDVFMIGASCKRDLSFIAKKELFSIPVVGWFLRKMGAVRVDRGGSDVGALRKSVELLHDGKVIAIFPQGHRNPGVDPSTTEIKSGAALIAYRSGCTVLPVFIQTKNNKYRPFGRINIIFGKPISTSELDFTKEGRMDYDSYARFIFGKVIELGGYSLPSPTESKNNGEVNKQ
;
A
#
# COMPACT_ATOMS: atom_id res chain seq x y z
N MET A 1 -20.35 -12.59 -17.57
CA MET A 1 -20.19 -12.16 -16.15
C MET A 1 -20.67 -10.72 -15.96
N LYS A 2 -21.60 -10.47 -15.02
CA LYS A 2 -22.03 -9.10 -14.70
C LYS A 2 -20.86 -8.34 -14.06
N LYS A 3 -20.43 -7.23 -14.66
CA LYS A 3 -19.39 -6.37 -14.08
C LYS A 3 -19.84 -5.92 -12.68
N THR A 4 -19.00 -6.10 -11.67
CA THR A 4 -19.27 -5.67 -10.28
C THR A 4 -19.49 -4.13 -10.26
N PHE A 5 -20.18 -3.63 -9.22
CA PHE A 5 -20.38 -2.17 -9.04
C PHE A 5 -19.02 -1.44 -9.03
N TYR A 6 -18.01 -2.01 -8.37
CA TYR A 6 -16.64 -1.48 -8.37
C TYR A 6 -16.14 -1.26 -9.81
N ARG A 7 -16.20 -2.28 -10.67
CA ARG A 7 -15.69 -2.21 -12.04
C ARG A 7 -16.42 -1.16 -12.90
N ARG A 8 -17.73 -0.99 -12.67
CA ARG A 8 -18.49 0.06 -13.34
C ARG A 8 -18.05 1.45 -12.89
N MET A 9 -17.93 1.65 -11.58
CA MET A 9 -17.46 2.92 -11.01
C MET A 9 -16.02 3.20 -11.41
N HIS A 10 -15.12 2.21 -11.33
CA HIS A 10 -13.75 2.34 -11.79
C HIS A 10 -13.69 2.82 -13.25
N ASN A 11 -14.40 2.18 -14.17
CA ASN A 11 -14.40 2.56 -15.58
C ASN A 11 -14.97 3.97 -15.82
N LEU A 12 -15.91 4.42 -14.97
CA LEU A 12 -16.49 5.75 -15.06
C LEU A 12 -15.56 6.84 -14.52
N VAL A 13 -14.88 6.57 -13.36
CA VAL A 13 -14.15 7.62 -12.64
C VAL A 13 -12.63 7.56 -12.81
N ALA A 14 -12.05 6.42 -13.20
CA ALA A 14 -10.61 6.28 -13.34
C ALA A 14 -10.04 7.23 -14.42
N GLY A 15 -10.70 7.33 -15.57
CA GLY A 15 -10.32 8.27 -16.64
C GLY A 15 -10.30 9.72 -16.15
N PRO A 16 -11.41 10.27 -15.64
CA PRO A 16 -11.44 11.59 -15.01
C PRO A 16 -10.39 11.77 -13.90
N ILE A 17 -10.26 10.81 -12.96
CA ILE A 17 -9.25 10.90 -11.90
C ILE A 17 -7.85 11.02 -12.50
N ARG A 18 -7.49 10.17 -13.47
CA ARG A 18 -6.18 10.21 -14.15
C ARG A 18 -5.97 11.52 -14.89
N PHE A 19 -6.99 12.01 -15.59
CA PHE A 19 -6.92 13.24 -16.37
C PHE A 19 -6.72 14.47 -15.47
N PHE A 20 -7.63 14.70 -14.50
CA PHE A 20 -7.58 15.88 -13.63
C PHE A 20 -6.37 15.90 -12.70
N ASN A 21 -5.87 14.74 -12.29
CA ASN A 21 -4.66 14.63 -11.47
C ASN A 21 -3.39 14.44 -12.31
N ARG A 22 -3.47 14.50 -13.66
CA ARG A 22 -2.33 14.35 -14.58
C ARG A 22 -1.49 13.10 -14.26
N ILE A 23 -2.18 11.97 -14.00
CA ILE A 23 -1.53 10.72 -13.61
C ILE A 23 -0.88 10.07 -14.83
N LYS A 24 0.41 9.75 -14.70
CA LYS A 24 1.12 8.84 -15.59
C LYS A 24 1.37 7.52 -14.85
N VAL A 25 1.14 6.41 -15.53
CA VAL A 25 1.33 5.07 -14.98
C VAL A 25 2.51 4.43 -15.69
N TYR A 26 3.36 3.76 -14.93
CA TYR A 26 4.53 3.02 -15.41
C TYR A 26 4.53 1.62 -14.78
N GLY A 27 4.97 0.62 -15.53
CA GLY A 27 5.08 -0.76 -15.05
C GLY A 27 3.72 -1.43 -14.82
N GLU A 28 2.64 -1.01 -15.49
CA GLU A 28 1.31 -1.61 -15.34
C GLU A 28 1.31 -3.10 -15.75
N GLU A 29 2.21 -3.50 -16.63
CA GLU A 29 2.46 -4.88 -17.05
C GLU A 29 2.90 -5.78 -15.88
N ASN A 30 3.54 -5.22 -14.87
CA ASN A 30 4.00 -5.94 -13.68
C ASN A 30 2.86 -6.37 -12.73
N VAL A 31 1.63 -5.86 -12.92
CA VAL A 31 0.49 -6.23 -12.09
C VAL A 31 0.04 -7.65 -12.47
N PRO A 32 0.16 -8.67 -11.59
CA PRO A 32 -0.30 -10.03 -11.87
C PRO A 32 -1.78 -10.07 -12.21
N GLU A 33 -2.17 -10.87 -13.19
CA GLU A 33 -3.56 -10.94 -13.66
C GLU A 33 -4.52 -11.60 -12.67
N SER A 34 -4.02 -12.52 -11.86
CA SER A 34 -4.83 -13.31 -10.91
C SER A 34 -4.09 -13.55 -9.59
N GLY A 35 -4.74 -14.23 -8.65
CA GLY A 35 -4.21 -14.53 -7.32
C GLY A 35 -4.30 -13.36 -6.35
N GLY A 36 -4.04 -13.61 -5.08
CA GLY A 36 -3.95 -12.58 -4.05
C GLY A 36 -2.76 -11.66 -4.30
N LEU A 37 -2.95 -10.36 -4.13
CA LEU A 37 -1.90 -9.38 -4.38
C LEU A 37 -1.88 -8.31 -3.30
N ILE A 38 -0.70 -8.08 -2.74
CA ILE A 38 -0.44 -7.01 -1.78
C ILE A 38 0.28 -5.88 -2.49
N ILE A 39 -0.39 -4.75 -2.71
CA ILE A 39 0.25 -3.53 -3.15
C ILE A 39 0.86 -2.85 -1.93
N CYS A 40 2.18 -2.72 -1.89
CA CYS A 40 2.89 -1.92 -0.89
C CYS A 40 3.32 -0.59 -1.49
N ALA A 41 2.92 0.53 -0.88
CA ALA A 41 3.20 1.86 -1.42
C ALA A 41 3.64 2.85 -0.34
N ASN A 42 4.35 3.92 -0.74
CA ASN A 42 4.57 5.08 0.10
C ASN A 42 3.25 5.84 0.33
N HIS A 43 3.15 6.56 1.46
CA HIS A 43 1.90 7.22 1.88
C HIS A 43 2.07 8.73 2.04
N ILE A 44 1.47 9.48 1.12
CA ILE A 44 1.52 10.95 1.08
C ILE A 44 0.20 11.55 1.59
N ALA A 45 -0.94 11.01 1.15
CA ALA A 45 -2.25 11.57 1.46
C ALA A 45 -3.36 10.51 1.46
N ALA A 46 -4.52 10.84 2.06
CA ALA A 46 -5.68 9.93 2.08
C ALA A 46 -6.17 9.51 0.68
N LYS A 47 -5.90 10.32 -0.35
CA LYS A 47 -6.28 10.02 -1.73
C LYS A 47 -5.38 9.00 -2.45
N ASP A 48 -4.25 8.60 -1.85
CA ASP A 48 -3.31 7.64 -2.46
C ASP A 48 -3.99 6.35 -2.90
N VAL A 49 -4.90 5.83 -2.06
CA VAL A 49 -5.67 4.62 -2.35
C VAL A 49 -6.48 4.78 -3.65
N PHE A 50 -7.08 5.96 -3.86
CA PHE A 50 -7.85 6.25 -5.07
C PHE A 50 -6.94 6.43 -6.29
N MET A 51 -5.75 7.02 -6.11
CA MET A 51 -4.77 7.17 -7.19
C MET A 51 -4.24 5.82 -7.65
N ILE A 52 -3.88 4.93 -6.70
CA ILE A 52 -3.48 3.54 -7.01
C ILE A 52 -4.66 2.79 -7.64
N GLY A 53 -5.86 2.89 -7.05
CA GLY A 53 -7.05 2.22 -7.57
C GLY A 53 -7.39 2.62 -9.01
N ALA A 54 -7.31 3.90 -9.34
CA ALA A 54 -7.53 4.39 -10.70
C ALA A 54 -6.42 3.99 -11.70
N SER A 55 -5.25 3.59 -11.18
CA SER A 55 -4.09 3.21 -11.99
C SER A 55 -3.88 1.70 -12.12
N CYS A 56 -4.51 0.91 -11.26
CA CYS A 56 -4.37 -0.54 -11.25
C CYS A 56 -5.42 -1.21 -12.14
N LYS A 57 -5.00 -2.15 -12.99
CA LYS A 57 -5.91 -2.94 -13.85
C LYS A 57 -6.78 -3.94 -13.07
N ARG A 58 -6.49 -4.18 -11.79
CA ARG A 58 -7.26 -5.06 -10.91
C ARG A 58 -8.06 -4.28 -9.88
N ASP A 59 -9.18 -4.84 -9.47
CA ASP A 59 -10.08 -4.25 -8.48
C ASP A 59 -9.44 -4.30 -7.08
N LEU A 60 -9.20 -3.12 -6.47
CA LEU A 60 -8.69 -3.02 -5.11
C LEU A 60 -9.80 -3.26 -4.08
N SER A 61 -9.48 -4.07 -3.07
CA SER A 61 -10.29 -4.17 -1.86
C SER A 61 -9.81 -3.14 -0.84
N PHE A 62 -10.73 -2.29 -0.42
CA PHE A 62 -10.43 -1.21 0.53
C PHE A 62 -10.60 -1.72 1.95
N ILE A 63 -9.61 -1.46 2.81
CA ILE A 63 -9.71 -1.68 4.24
C ILE A 63 -9.93 -0.32 4.90
N ALA A 64 -11.09 -0.12 5.50
CA ALA A 64 -11.49 1.17 6.04
C ALA A 64 -11.90 1.07 7.51
N LYS A 65 -11.63 2.15 8.28
CA LYS A 65 -12.04 2.24 9.68
C LYS A 65 -13.55 2.13 9.82
N LYS A 66 -14.03 1.44 10.87
CA LYS A 66 -15.45 1.24 11.13
C LYS A 66 -16.23 2.54 11.23
N GLU A 67 -15.61 3.59 11.77
CA GLU A 67 -16.24 4.91 11.94
C GLU A 67 -16.63 5.54 10.60
N LEU A 68 -15.90 5.25 9.52
CA LEU A 68 -16.24 5.74 8.18
C LEU A 68 -17.54 5.14 7.64
N PHE A 69 -17.90 3.95 8.10
CA PHE A 69 -19.15 3.28 7.68
C PHE A 69 -20.40 3.85 8.37
N SER A 70 -20.25 4.59 9.46
CA SER A 70 -21.35 5.30 10.14
C SER A 70 -21.69 6.63 9.49
N ILE A 71 -20.82 7.19 8.66
CA ILE A 71 -21.10 8.41 7.88
C ILE A 71 -22.03 8.00 6.71
N PRO A 72 -23.26 8.53 6.60
CA PRO A 72 -24.30 8.00 5.70
C PRO A 72 -23.84 7.80 4.24
N VAL A 73 -23.37 8.86 3.58
CA VAL A 73 -22.94 8.83 2.17
C VAL A 73 -21.65 8.03 1.99
N VAL A 74 -20.66 8.26 2.87
CA VAL A 74 -19.36 7.57 2.83
C VAL A 74 -19.53 6.09 3.10
N GLY A 75 -20.28 5.73 4.14
CA GLY A 75 -20.52 4.33 4.49
C GLY A 75 -21.32 3.58 3.42
N TRP A 76 -22.31 4.23 2.79
CA TRP A 76 -23.01 3.66 1.63
C TRP A 76 -22.05 3.38 0.47
N PHE A 77 -21.22 4.38 0.12
CA PHE A 77 -20.22 4.23 -0.93
C PHE A 77 -19.20 3.14 -0.65
N LEU A 78 -18.62 3.11 0.57
CA LEU A 78 -17.67 2.09 0.99
C LEU A 78 -18.27 0.69 0.90
N ARG A 79 -19.51 0.49 1.37
CA ARG A 79 -20.21 -0.81 1.24
C ARG A 79 -20.40 -1.22 -0.22
N LYS A 80 -20.79 -0.29 -1.09
CA LYS A 80 -20.96 -0.56 -2.53
C LYS A 80 -19.66 -0.86 -3.24
N MET A 81 -18.54 -0.27 -2.78
CA MET A 81 -17.20 -0.56 -3.28
C MET A 81 -16.61 -1.87 -2.73
N GLY A 82 -17.34 -2.58 -1.87
CA GLY A 82 -16.84 -3.81 -1.25
C GLY A 82 -15.73 -3.56 -0.22
N ALA A 83 -15.70 -2.36 0.39
CA ALA A 83 -14.74 -2.04 1.41
C ALA A 83 -14.94 -2.90 2.66
N VAL A 84 -13.83 -3.36 3.22
CA VAL A 84 -13.81 -4.16 4.43
C VAL A 84 -13.70 -3.25 5.65
N ARG A 85 -14.63 -3.44 6.56
CA ARG A 85 -14.65 -2.73 7.83
C ARG A 85 -13.64 -3.35 8.79
N VAL A 86 -12.77 -2.53 9.38
CA VAL A 86 -11.86 -2.92 10.46
C VAL A 86 -11.98 -2.00 11.66
N ASP A 87 -11.89 -2.60 12.83
CA ASP A 87 -11.80 -1.89 14.10
C ASP A 87 -10.33 -1.72 14.46
N ARG A 88 -9.83 -0.49 14.41
CA ARG A 88 -8.44 -0.18 14.81
C ARG A 88 -8.31 0.15 16.30
N GLY A 89 -9.40 0.13 17.06
CA GLY A 89 -9.43 0.37 18.50
C GLY A 89 -9.20 -0.87 19.37
N GLY A 90 -9.27 -2.06 18.76
CA GLY A 90 -8.85 -3.33 19.36
C GLY A 90 -7.58 -3.83 18.65
N SER A 91 -6.96 -4.88 19.17
CA SER A 91 -5.75 -5.45 18.57
C SER A 91 -5.86 -5.54 17.03
N ASP A 92 -4.79 -5.21 16.29
CA ASP A 92 -4.69 -5.25 14.81
C ASP A 92 -4.98 -6.64 14.20
N VAL A 93 -5.26 -7.65 15.06
CA VAL A 93 -5.53 -9.06 14.69
C VAL A 93 -6.74 -9.18 13.76
N GLY A 94 -7.80 -8.40 13.97
CA GLY A 94 -8.98 -8.46 13.10
C GLY A 94 -8.70 -7.94 11.68
N ALA A 95 -7.93 -6.86 11.57
CA ALA A 95 -7.51 -6.30 10.30
C ALA A 95 -6.56 -7.25 9.56
N LEU A 96 -5.61 -7.85 10.29
CA LEU A 96 -4.68 -8.85 9.78
C LEU A 96 -5.43 -10.06 9.21
N ARG A 97 -6.29 -10.69 10.02
CA ARG A 97 -7.08 -11.85 9.60
C ARG A 97 -7.89 -11.56 8.35
N LYS A 98 -8.59 -10.42 8.32
CA LYS A 98 -9.42 -10.04 7.18
C LYS A 98 -8.61 -9.75 5.92
N SER A 99 -7.40 -9.18 6.07
CA SER A 99 -6.47 -8.99 4.95
C SER A 99 -6.04 -10.31 4.34
N VAL A 100 -5.68 -11.29 5.18
CA VAL A 100 -5.28 -12.63 4.75
C VAL A 100 -6.44 -13.37 4.06
N GLU A 101 -7.67 -13.31 4.61
CA GLU A 101 -8.86 -13.87 3.97
C GLU A 101 -9.10 -13.30 2.56
N LEU A 102 -9.05 -11.96 2.41
CA LEU A 102 -9.20 -11.32 1.10
C LEU A 102 -8.13 -11.77 0.09
N LEU A 103 -6.90 -11.93 0.55
CA LEU A 103 -5.80 -12.37 -0.30
C LEU A 103 -5.99 -13.82 -0.74
N HIS A 104 -6.42 -14.71 0.14
CA HIS A 104 -6.75 -16.09 -0.23
C HIS A 104 -7.94 -16.16 -1.19
N ASP A 105 -8.89 -15.22 -1.13
CA ASP A 105 -9.98 -15.05 -2.10
C ASP A 105 -9.50 -14.44 -3.45
N GLY A 106 -8.19 -14.29 -3.64
CA GLY A 106 -7.61 -13.73 -4.85
C GLY A 106 -7.84 -12.23 -5.03
N LYS A 107 -8.11 -11.48 -3.95
CA LYS A 107 -8.30 -10.03 -4.00
C LYS A 107 -6.97 -9.28 -3.95
N VAL A 108 -7.04 -8.00 -4.33
CA VAL A 108 -5.91 -7.06 -4.22
C VAL A 108 -6.15 -6.16 -3.03
N ILE A 109 -5.18 -6.02 -2.15
CA ILE A 109 -5.21 -5.04 -1.06
C ILE A 109 -4.05 -4.05 -1.20
N ALA A 110 -4.25 -2.82 -0.73
CA ALA A 110 -3.18 -1.82 -0.67
C ALA A 110 -2.81 -1.56 0.79
N ILE A 111 -1.52 -1.61 1.07
CA ILE A 111 -0.92 -1.38 2.39
C ILE A 111 0.15 -0.30 2.26
N PHE A 112 0.20 0.58 3.25
CA PHE A 112 1.21 1.61 3.38
C PHE A 112 2.08 1.30 4.59
N PRO A 113 3.29 0.74 4.39
CA PRO A 113 4.15 0.27 5.50
C PRO A 113 4.54 1.37 6.50
N GLN A 114 4.50 2.63 6.10
CA GLN A 114 4.76 3.77 6.99
C GLN A 114 3.71 3.94 8.11
N GLY A 115 2.51 3.34 7.97
CA GLY A 115 1.43 3.39 8.97
C GLY A 115 0.70 4.72 9.07
N HIS A 116 1.30 5.82 8.63
CA HIS A 116 0.72 7.16 8.59
C HIS A 116 1.17 7.93 7.34
N ARG A 117 0.53 9.08 7.10
CA ARG A 117 0.80 9.92 5.94
C ARG A 117 2.01 10.83 6.19
N ASN A 118 2.93 10.89 5.24
CA ASN A 118 4.18 11.66 5.32
C ASN A 118 4.30 12.67 4.16
N PRO A 119 3.45 13.70 4.10
CA PRO A 119 3.51 14.68 3.01
C PRO A 119 4.78 15.53 3.11
N GLY A 120 5.60 15.52 2.06
CA GLY A 120 6.82 16.31 1.96
C GLY A 120 8.01 15.79 2.72
N VAL A 121 7.91 14.59 3.27
CA VAL A 121 9.00 13.91 3.96
C VAL A 121 9.71 12.98 2.97
N ASP A 122 11.02 12.86 3.12
CA ASP A 122 11.81 11.85 2.41
C ASP A 122 11.37 10.46 2.89
N PRO A 123 10.86 9.57 2.01
CA PRO A 123 10.36 8.28 2.45
C PRO A 123 11.42 7.38 3.09
N SER A 124 12.71 7.59 2.79
CA SER A 124 13.81 6.80 3.38
C SER A 124 14.01 7.06 4.87
N THR A 125 13.54 8.21 5.35
CA THR A 125 13.68 8.65 6.76
C THR A 125 12.46 8.30 7.62
N THR A 126 11.43 7.70 7.01
CA THR A 126 10.16 7.43 7.72
C THR A 126 10.20 6.10 8.45
N GLU A 127 9.41 5.97 9.51
CA GLU A 127 9.20 4.72 10.22
C GLU A 127 8.56 3.67 9.31
N ILE A 128 8.94 2.41 9.46
CA ILE A 128 8.41 1.26 8.72
C ILE A 128 7.78 0.30 9.72
N LYS A 129 6.49 0.02 9.54
CA LYS A 129 5.74 -0.94 10.35
C LYS A 129 5.81 -2.33 9.74
N SER A 130 5.98 -3.35 10.58
CA SER A 130 6.08 -4.74 10.15
C SER A 130 4.75 -5.38 9.68
N GLY A 131 3.62 -4.67 9.78
CA GLY A 131 2.30 -5.20 9.43
C GLY A 131 2.19 -5.71 7.99
N ALA A 132 2.83 -5.05 7.02
CA ALA A 132 2.84 -5.50 5.62
C ALA A 132 3.58 -6.83 5.46
N ALA A 133 4.73 -6.98 6.11
CA ALA A 133 5.52 -8.22 6.11
C ALA A 133 4.76 -9.37 6.79
N LEU A 134 4.09 -9.09 7.91
CA LEU A 134 3.27 -10.08 8.61
C LEU A 134 2.13 -10.59 7.73
N ILE A 135 1.43 -9.70 7.02
CA ILE A 135 0.35 -10.07 6.10
C ILE A 135 0.92 -10.87 4.92
N ALA A 136 2.05 -10.44 4.34
CA ALA A 136 2.71 -11.14 3.25
C ALA A 136 3.11 -12.56 3.66
N TYR A 137 3.76 -12.70 4.81
CA TYR A 137 4.15 -14.00 5.35
C TYR A 137 2.95 -14.92 5.60
N ARG A 138 1.90 -14.40 6.27
CA ARG A 138 0.72 -15.19 6.64
C ARG A 138 -0.13 -15.61 5.45
N SER A 139 -0.16 -14.79 4.40
CA SER A 139 -0.95 -15.10 3.20
C SER A 139 -0.17 -15.88 2.14
N GLY A 140 1.16 -15.85 2.15
CA GLY A 140 2.00 -16.40 1.09
C GLY A 140 1.79 -15.70 -0.27
N CYS A 141 1.11 -14.54 -0.31
CA CYS A 141 0.75 -13.87 -1.54
C CYS A 141 1.85 -12.94 -2.02
N THR A 142 1.88 -12.73 -3.34
CA THR A 142 2.82 -11.82 -4.01
C THR A 142 2.67 -10.39 -3.49
N VAL A 143 3.82 -9.73 -3.26
CA VAL A 143 3.90 -8.30 -2.94
C VAL A 143 4.30 -7.53 -4.20
N LEU A 144 3.57 -6.46 -4.51
CA LEU A 144 3.86 -5.55 -5.60
C LEU A 144 4.27 -4.19 -5.03
N PRO A 145 5.56 -3.82 -5.13
CA PRO A 145 5.98 -2.49 -4.73
C PRO A 145 5.42 -1.44 -5.69
N VAL A 146 4.90 -0.35 -5.13
CA VAL A 146 4.35 0.77 -5.91
C VAL A 146 4.87 2.08 -5.33
N PHE A 147 5.33 2.98 -6.18
CA PHE A 147 5.75 4.30 -5.74
C PHE A 147 4.84 5.39 -6.30
N ILE A 148 4.34 6.23 -5.40
CA ILE A 148 3.58 7.43 -5.73
C ILE A 148 4.57 8.58 -5.78
N GLN A 149 4.93 9.00 -6.99
CA GLN A 149 5.88 10.08 -7.21
C GLN A 149 5.14 11.39 -7.46
N THR A 150 5.45 12.39 -6.64
CA THR A 150 4.95 13.76 -6.78
C THR A 150 6.10 14.73 -6.54
N LYS A 151 5.96 16.00 -6.94
CA LYS A 151 7.00 17.01 -6.68
C LYS A 151 7.16 17.24 -5.17
N ASN A 152 8.34 16.94 -4.65
CA ASN A 152 8.71 17.08 -3.22
C ASN A 152 7.80 16.25 -2.28
N ASN A 153 7.38 15.06 -2.69
CA ASN A 153 6.49 14.18 -1.93
C ASN A 153 5.23 14.87 -1.40
N LYS A 154 4.69 15.83 -2.16
CA LYS A 154 3.46 16.57 -1.83
C LYS A 154 2.53 16.64 -3.05
N TYR A 155 1.25 16.44 -2.79
CA TYR A 155 0.23 16.77 -3.79
C TYR A 155 0.08 18.29 -3.93
N ARG A 156 -0.02 18.74 -5.18
CA ARG A 156 -0.28 20.14 -5.53
C ARG A 156 -1.47 20.20 -6.49
N PRO A 157 -2.26 21.28 -6.49
CA PRO A 157 -3.25 21.52 -7.52
C PRO A 157 -2.59 21.43 -8.90
N PHE A 158 -3.20 20.67 -9.82
CA PHE A 158 -2.68 20.43 -11.18
C PHE A 158 -1.25 19.88 -11.26
N GLY A 159 -0.69 19.40 -10.14
CA GLY A 159 0.61 18.75 -10.08
C GLY A 159 0.57 17.39 -10.80
N ARG A 160 1.69 17.04 -11.47
CA ARG A 160 1.86 15.72 -12.07
C ARG A 160 2.03 14.66 -11.00
N ILE A 161 1.40 13.51 -11.19
CA ILE A 161 1.52 12.33 -10.34
C ILE A 161 2.01 11.18 -11.23
N ASN A 162 3.07 10.51 -10.85
CA ASN A 162 3.46 9.25 -11.47
C ASN A 162 3.15 8.11 -10.49
N ILE A 163 2.49 7.06 -10.99
CA ILE A 163 2.28 5.80 -10.28
C ILE A 163 3.18 4.77 -10.95
N ILE A 164 4.14 4.25 -10.20
CA ILE A 164 5.17 3.36 -10.71
C ILE A 164 4.99 1.99 -10.05
N PHE A 165 4.60 0.98 -10.84
CA PHE A 165 4.50 -0.39 -10.40
C PHE A 165 5.84 -1.09 -10.62
N GLY A 166 6.46 -1.57 -9.54
CA GLY A 166 7.71 -2.32 -9.59
C GLY A 166 7.51 -3.78 -9.96
N LYS A 167 8.59 -4.55 -9.94
CA LYS A 167 8.52 -6.00 -10.17
C LYS A 167 7.84 -6.70 -8.99
N PRO A 168 6.97 -7.70 -9.25
CA PRO A 168 6.38 -8.51 -8.19
C PRO A 168 7.45 -9.25 -7.39
N ILE A 169 7.24 -9.33 -6.09
CA ILE A 169 8.09 -10.07 -5.15
C ILE A 169 7.33 -11.32 -4.72
N SER A 170 7.88 -12.49 -5.03
CA SER A 170 7.39 -13.76 -4.52
C SER A 170 7.80 -13.92 -3.07
N THR A 171 6.83 -14.11 -2.19
CA THR A 171 7.11 -14.25 -0.75
C THR A 171 7.63 -15.65 -0.40
N SER A 172 7.39 -16.65 -1.25
CA SER A 172 7.85 -18.02 -1.05
C SER A 172 9.36 -18.23 -1.29
N GLU A 173 10.00 -17.29 -2.00
CA GLU A 173 11.43 -17.38 -2.34
C GLU A 173 12.32 -16.61 -1.37
N LEU A 174 11.73 -15.97 -0.36
CA LEU A 174 12.43 -15.09 0.56
C LEU A 174 12.49 -15.72 1.96
N ASP A 175 13.70 -15.89 2.46
CA ASP A 175 13.93 -16.29 3.84
C ASP A 175 14.39 -15.09 4.67
N PHE A 176 13.56 -14.70 5.62
CA PHE A 176 13.86 -13.69 6.63
C PHE A 176 13.85 -14.30 8.04
N THR A 177 14.20 -15.58 8.15
CA THR A 177 14.30 -16.27 9.43
C THR A 177 15.60 -15.88 10.14
N LYS A 178 15.48 -15.41 11.38
CA LYS A 178 16.60 -15.14 12.27
C LYS A 178 16.42 -15.94 13.55
N GLU A 179 17.42 -16.74 13.91
CA GLU A 179 17.40 -17.61 15.11
C GLU A 179 16.12 -18.49 15.18
N GLY A 180 15.70 -19.04 14.02
CA GLY A 180 14.52 -19.90 13.91
C GLY A 180 13.17 -19.15 13.97
N ARG A 181 13.17 -17.82 13.95
CA ARG A 181 11.96 -16.98 13.96
C ARG A 181 11.95 -16.00 12.79
N MET A 182 10.74 -15.70 12.27
CA MET A 182 10.59 -14.71 11.20
C MET A 182 10.95 -13.32 11.70
N ASP A 183 11.91 -12.66 11.05
CA ASP A 183 12.26 -11.26 11.26
C ASP A 183 11.36 -10.35 10.39
N TYR A 184 10.18 -10.01 10.92
CA TYR A 184 9.21 -9.19 10.22
C TYR A 184 9.72 -7.77 9.94
N ASP A 185 10.62 -7.23 10.75
CA ASP A 185 11.16 -5.89 10.60
C ASP A 185 12.14 -5.83 9.43
N SER A 186 13.06 -6.79 9.32
CA SER A 186 13.93 -6.92 8.15
C SER A 186 13.14 -7.15 6.88
N TYR A 187 12.10 -7.98 6.93
CA TYR A 187 11.23 -8.23 5.78
C TYR A 187 10.45 -6.96 5.37
N ALA A 188 9.90 -6.21 6.32
CA ALA A 188 9.21 -4.94 6.05
C ALA A 188 10.16 -3.90 5.45
N ARG A 189 11.40 -3.80 5.96
CA ARG A 189 12.44 -2.94 5.40
C ARG A 189 12.80 -3.33 3.97
N PHE A 190 12.94 -4.61 3.68
CA PHE A 190 13.18 -5.10 2.32
C PHE A 190 12.05 -4.70 1.37
N ILE A 191 10.79 -4.99 1.72
CA ILE A 191 9.63 -4.63 0.92
C ILE A 191 9.59 -3.11 0.66
N PHE A 192 9.75 -2.31 1.73
CA PHE A 192 9.67 -0.85 1.60
C PHE A 192 10.88 -0.26 0.87
N GLY A 193 12.06 -0.88 1.00
CA GLY A 193 13.23 -0.56 0.19
C GLY A 193 12.92 -0.67 -1.30
N LYS A 194 12.27 -1.77 -1.72
CA LYS A 194 11.83 -1.94 -3.11
C LYS A 194 10.78 -0.92 -3.56
N VAL A 195 9.95 -0.43 -2.64
CA VAL A 195 9.01 0.66 -2.93
C VAL A 195 9.75 1.96 -3.22
N ILE A 196 10.66 2.37 -2.35
CA ILE A 196 11.32 3.68 -2.46
C ILE A 196 12.40 3.71 -3.55
N GLU A 197 13.03 2.57 -3.88
CA GLU A 197 13.94 2.42 -5.02
C GLU A 197 13.29 2.87 -6.35
N LEU A 198 11.99 2.63 -6.52
CA LEU A 198 11.23 3.09 -7.69
C LEU A 198 11.18 4.63 -7.80
N GLY A 199 11.32 5.31 -6.68
CA GLY A 199 11.38 6.78 -6.61
C GLY A 199 12.78 7.36 -6.60
N GLY A 200 13.82 6.51 -6.70
CA GLY A 200 15.22 6.92 -6.63
C GLY A 200 15.75 7.14 -5.21
N TYR A 201 15.07 6.57 -4.20
CA TYR A 201 15.51 6.63 -2.80
C TYR A 201 16.14 5.29 -2.38
N SER A 202 16.95 5.33 -1.30
CA SER A 202 17.49 4.13 -0.66
C SER A 202 17.34 4.23 0.85
N LEU A 203 17.08 3.09 1.49
CA LEU A 203 17.07 3.04 2.96
C LEU A 203 18.51 3.16 3.48
N PRO A 204 18.73 3.86 4.61
CA PRO A 204 20.01 3.86 5.29
C PRO A 204 20.37 2.43 5.73
N SER A 205 21.67 2.12 5.73
CA SER A 205 22.14 0.82 6.22
C SER A 205 21.74 0.61 7.69
N PRO A 206 21.51 -0.65 8.13
CA PRO A 206 21.10 -0.93 9.51
C PRO A 206 22.08 -0.38 10.58
N THR A 207 23.33 -0.18 10.22
CA THR A 207 24.38 0.40 11.09
C THR A 207 24.23 1.90 11.30
N GLU A 208 23.71 2.64 10.31
CA GLU A 208 23.55 4.11 10.39
C GLU A 208 22.34 4.55 11.20
N SER A 209 21.31 3.68 11.30
CA SER A 209 20.08 3.99 12.01
C SER A 209 20.22 4.02 13.54
N LYS A 210 21.28 3.38 14.10
CA LYS A 210 21.51 3.37 15.56
C LYS A 210 22.18 4.67 16.07
N ASN A 211 22.95 5.35 15.24
CA ASN A 211 23.66 6.58 15.65
C ASN A 211 22.78 7.84 15.70
N ASN A 212 21.66 7.88 14.96
CA ASN A 212 20.76 9.04 14.96
C ASN A 212 19.73 9.04 16.12
N GLY A 213 19.64 7.97 16.91
CA GLY A 213 18.75 7.87 18.07
C GLY A 213 19.33 8.41 19.39
N GLU A 214 20.65 8.61 19.46
CA GLU A 214 21.32 9.03 20.70
C GLU A 214 21.61 10.54 20.79
N VAL A 215 21.47 11.30 19.70
CA VAL A 215 21.82 12.73 19.67
C VAL A 215 20.68 13.66 20.16
N ASN A 216 19.45 13.15 20.36
CA ASN A 216 18.30 13.97 20.79
C ASN A 216 17.87 13.72 22.25
N LYS A 217 18.78 13.28 23.13
CA LYS A 217 18.53 13.22 24.60
C LYS A 217 19.68 13.92 25.35
N GLN A 218 19.88 15.18 25.09
CA GLN A 218 20.58 16.09 26.00
C GLN A 218 19.82 17.42 26.07
#